data_8c5b466f142ffc139acd75c3e4333a6a
#
_entry.id   8c5b466f142ffc139acd75c3e4333a6a
#
_cell.length_a   1.000
_cell.length_b   1.000
_cell.length_c   1.000
_cell.angle_alpha   90.00
_cell.angle_beta   90.00
_cell.angle_gamma   90.00
#
_symmetry.space_group_name_H-M   'P 1'
#
loop_
_entity.id
_entity.type
_entity.pdbx_description
1 polymer ?
#
loop_
_entity_poly.entity_id
_entity_poly.type
_entity_poly.pdbx_seq_one_letter_code
_entity_poly.pdbx_strand_id
1 'polypeptide(L)'
;MEKTIYHGSDHIIKKPKFGYSKPYNDYGIGFYCTQNPNMAKEWGIGIDHNGYANRYKIECDGLTILDLNAPGYTMLQWLTILLENREFDTSAPLAAEAKEYLMNTFHLDYKSADIIIGYRADDSYFSFASDFFNGAISYRQLCNAMRLGKLGQQFVLKSKAAFEQLEFLGYETADSKAVSYTHLTPVSYTHLRA
;
A
#
# COMPACT_ATOMS: atom_id res chain seq x y z
N MET A 1 -21.98 -4.32 4.31
CA MET A 1 -21.61 -3.32 3.24
C MET A 1 -20.64 -3.99 2.27
N GLU A 2 -21.09 -4.16 1.04
CA GLU A 2 -20.34 -4.85 -0.01
C GLU A 2 -19.36 -3.93 -0.74
N LYS A 3 -18.18 -4.44 -1.06
CA LYS A 3 -17.17 -3.74 -1.86
C LYS A 3 -16.60 -4.66 -2.94
N THR A 4 -16.28 -4.09 -4.10
CA THR A 4 -15.49 -4.76 -5.14
C THR A 4 -14.03 -4.34 -5.01
N ILE A 5 -13.14 -5.33 -4.97
CA ILE A 5 -11.69 -5.15 -4.84
C ILE A 5 -10.94 -6.00 -5.86
N TYR A 6 -9.73 -5.59 -6.18
CA TYR A 6 -8.89 -6.22 -7.20
C TYR A 6 -7.50 -6.51 -6.62
N HIS A 7 -6.98 -7.69 -6.93
CA HIS A 7 -5.60 -8.07 -6.61
C HIS A 7 -4.82 -8.32 -7.89
N GLY A 8 -3.69 -7.64 -8.04
CA GLY A 8 -2.77 -7.84 -9.17
C GLY A 8 -1.80 -8.98 -8.91
N SER A 9 -1.66 -9.90 -9.85
CA SER A 9 -0.70 -11.00 -9.79
C SER A 9 -0.37 -11.55 -11.17
N ASP A 10 0.70 -12.33 -11.27
CA ASP A 10 1.14 -13.04 -12.47
C ASP A 10 0.25 -14.26 -12.82
N HIS A 11 -0.69 -14.62 -11.95
CA HIS A 11 -1.59 -15.74 -12.15
C HIS A 11 -3.00 -15.46 -11.60
N ILE A 12 -3.96 -16.31 -11.99
CA ILE A 12 -5.35 -16.20 -11.52
C ILE A 12 -5.45 -16.84 -10.14
N ILE A 13 -5.87 -16.06 -9.13
CA ILE A 13 -6.06 -16.51 -7.76
C ILE A 13 -7.56 -16.58 -7.45
N LYS A 14 -8.17 -17.75 -7.64
CA LYS A 14 -9.60 -17.92 -7.33
C LYS A 14 -9.90 -17.96 -5.84
N LYS A 15 -8.97 -18.49 -5.04
CA LYS A 15 -9.10 -18.59 -3.58
C LYS A 15 -7.78 -18.20 -2.90
N PRO A 16 -7.65 -16.96 -2.45
CA PRO A 16 -6.46 -16.51 -1.72
C PRO A 16 -6.23 -17.32 -0.44
N LYS A 17 -4.97 -17.57 -0.10
CA LYS A 17 -4.60 -18.27 1.11
C LYS A 17 -4.17 -17.28 2.20
N PHE A 18 -4.78 -17.36 3.36
CA PHE A 18 -4.38 -16.57 4.53
C PHE A 18 -2.93 -16.86 4.92
N GLY A 19 -2.18 -15.79 5.24
CA GLY A 19 -0.79 -15.91 5.70
C GLY A 19 0.26 -16.15 4.61
N TYR A 20 -0.09 -16.10 3.33
CA TYR A 20 0.80 -16.47 2.21
C TYR A 20 1.57 -15.28 1.60
N SER A 21 1.56 -14.12 2.23
CA SER A 21 2.32 -12.94 1.74
C SER A 21 3.62 -12.73 2.51
N LYS A 22 4.49 -11.88 1.96
CA LYS A 22 5.74 -11.50 2.59
C LYS A 22 5.49 -10.65 3.84
N PRO A 23 6.25 -10.83 4.94
CA PRO A 23 6.05 -10.09 6.18
C PRO A 23 6.49 -8.61 6.08
N TYR A 24 7.38 -8.28 5.14
CA TYR A 24 7.93 -6.92 4.93
C TYR A 24 7.20 -6.11 3.86
N ASN A 25 5.90 -6.35 3.67
CA ASN A 25 5.02 -5.45 2.94
C ASN A 25 4.61 -4.27 3.83
N ASP A 26 4.03 -3.20 3.26
CA ASP A 26 3.71 -1.95 3.96
C ASP A 26 2.92 -2.13 5.26
N TYR A 27 2.01 -3.10 5.30
CA TYR A 27 1.18 -3.46 6.46
C TYR A 27 1.49 -4.88 6.98
N GLY A 28 2.65 -5.43 6.63
CA GLY A 28 3.05 -6.80 6.97
C GLY A 28 2.27 -7.88 6.21
N ILE A 29 2.06 -9.03 6.85
CA ILE A 29 1.32 -10.14 6.23
C ILE A 29 -0.14 -9.75 5.99
N GLY A 30 -0.64 -9.95 4.77
CA GLY A 30 -2.01 -9.65 4.37
C GLY A 30 -2.27 -9.93 2.88
N PHE A 31 -3.50 -9.89 2.45
CA PHE A 31 -3.87 -9.96 1.03
C PHE A 31 -4.12 -8.54 0.51
N TYR A 32 -3.23 -8.08 -0.34
CA TYR A 32 -3.16 -6.70 -0.81
C TYR A 32 -4.03 -6.50 -2.04
N CYS A 33 -5.06 -5.70 -1.90
CA CYS A 33 -6.01 -5.35 -2.94
C CYS A 33 -6.10 -3.83 -3.13
N THR A 34 -6.82 -3.42 -4.15
CA THR A 34 -7.21 -2.04 -4.43
C THR A 34 -8.62 -2.01 -5.00
N GLN A 35 -9.29 -0.86 -4.91
CA GLN A 35 -10.57 -0.65 -5.59
C GLN A 35 -10.38 -0.16 -7.04
N ASN A 36 -9.13 0.10 -7.46
CA ASN A 36 -8.80 0.55 -8.82
C ASN A 36 -8.29 -0.62 -9.66
N PRO A 37 -9.05 -1.09 -10.68
CA PRO A 37 -8.65 -2.22 -11.53
C PRO A 37 -7.37 -1.95 -12.32
N ASN A 38 -7.12 -0.70 -12.75
CA ASN A 38 -5.90 -0.37 -13.49
C ASN A 38 -4.65 -0.49 -12.62
N MET A 39 -4.75 -0.06 -11.37
CA MET A 39 -3.67 -0.25 -10.40
C MET A 39 -3.40 -1.74 -10.13
N ALA A 40 -4.44 -2.56 -10.00
CA ALA A 40 -4.25 -4.00 -9.86
C ALA A 40 -3.60 -4.62 -11.11
N LYS A 41 -3.92 -4.14 -12.30
CA LYS A 41 -3.23 -4.55 -13.55
C LYS A 41 -1.74 -4.22 -13.50
N GLU A 42 -1.38 -3.00 -13.09
CA GLU A 42 0.02 -2.60 -12.92
C GLU A 42 0.79 -3.52 -11.95
N TRP A 43 0.16 -3.93 -10.85
CA TRP A 43 0.79 -4.84 -9.88
C TRP A 43 0.98 -6.26 -10.42
N GLY A 44 0.10 -6.68 -11.33
CA GLY A 44 0.14 -8.04 -11.90
C GLY A 44 1.17 -8.22 -13.01
N ILE A 45 1.61 -7.12 -13.62
CA ILE A 45 2.52 -7.16 -14.77
C ILE A 45 3.96 -7.28 -14.28
N GLY A 46 4.73 -8.18 -14.93
CA GLY A 46 6.18 -8.24 -14.82
C GLY A 46 6.85 -7.66 -16.06
N ILE A 47 8.19 -7.61 -16.04
CA ILE A 47 9.00 -7.08 -17.16
C ILE A 47 8.71 -7.84 -18.46
N ASP A 48 8.55 -9.16 -18.38
CA ASP A 48 8.45 -10.06 -19.54
C ASP A 48 7.17 -10.89 -19.58
N HIS A 49 6.17 -10.61 -18.73
CA HIS A 49 4.93 -11.38 -18.70
C HIS A 49 3.70 -10.50 -18.44
N ASN A 50 2.60 -10.92 -19.05
CA ASN A 50 1.28 -10.38 -18.78
C ASN A 50 0.83 -10.75 -17.36
N GLY A 51 -0.06 -9.94 -16.80
CA GLY A 51 -0.61 -10.16 -15.48
C GLY A 51 -2.14 -10.22 -15.46
N TYR A 52 -2.67 -10.32 -14.26
CA TYR A 52 -4.10 -10.42 -14.01
C TYR A 52 -4.51 -9.47 -12.89
N ALA A 53 -5.60 -8.74 -13.10
CA ALA A 53 -6.33 -8.09 -12.03
C ALA A 53 -7.45 -9.04 -11.60
N ASN A 54 -7.23 -9.81 -10.55
CA ASN A 54 -8.20 -10.72 -9.98
C ASN A 54 -9.26 -9.92 -9.23
N ARG A 55 -10.54 -10.07 -9.60
CA ARG A 55 -11.67 -9.32 -9.07
C ARG A 55 -12.42 -10.14 -8.03
N TYR A 56 -12.68 -9.53 -6.89
CA TYR A 56 -13.42 -10.11 -5.80
C TYR A 56 -14.50 -9.17 -5.30
N LYS A 57 -15.54 -9.77 -4.74
CA LYS A 57 -16.48 -9.10 -3.85
C LYS A 57 -16.11 -9.43 -2.42
N ILE A 58 -16.24 -8.48 -1.51
CA ILE A 58 -16.08 -8.70 -0.08
C ILE A 58 -17.26 -8.10 0.67
N GLU A 59 -17.87 -8.89 1.58
CA GLU A 59 -18.83 -8.38 2.55
C GLU A 59 -18.08 -7.89 3.79
N CYS A 60 -18.28 -6.62 4.14
CA CYS A 60 -17.54 -5.97 5.23
C CYS A 60 -18.31 -5.92 6.56
N ASP A 61 -19.56 -6.36 6.57
CA ASP A 61 -20.38 -6.31 7.80
C ASP A 61 -19.82 -7.30 8.84
N GLY A 62 -19.66 -6.81 10.06
CA GLY A 62 -19.08 -7.58 11.15
C GLY A 62 -17.54 -7.64 11.17
N LEU A 63 -16.84 -7.01 10.20
CA LEU A 63 -15.39 -6.91 10.18
C LEU A 63 -14.91 -5.58 10.78
N THR A 64 -13.81 -5.63 11.51
CA THR A 64 -13.10 -4.45 12.03
C THR A 64 -12.27 -3.82 10.93
N ILE A 65 -12.61 -2.58 10.52
CA ILE A 65 -11.94 -1.86 9.45
C ILE A 65 -11.15 -0.69 10.04
N LEU A 66 -9.84 -0.67 9.82
CA LEU A 66 -8.98 0.47 10.09
C LEU A 66 -8.80 1.27 8.78
N ASP A 67 -9.50 2.38 8.64
CA ASP A 67 -9.34 3.29 7.50
C ASP A 67 -8.44 4.48 7.90
N LEU A 68 -7.17 4.42 7.50
CA LEU A 68 -6.18 5.47 7.78
C LEU A 68 -6.43 6.78 7.03
N ASN A 69 -7.43 6.82 6.14
CA ASN A 69 -7.86 8.06 5.47
C ASN A 69 -9.00 8.76 6.20
N ALA A 70 -9.59 8.09 7.20
CA ALA A 70 -10.66 8.68 7.99
C ALA A 70 -10.16 9.86 8.84
N PRO A 71 -11.03 10.84 9.17
CA PRO A 71 -10.69 11.91 10.10
C PRO A 71 -10.17 11.35 11.43
N GLY A 72 -9.10 11.93 11.94
CA GLY A 72 -8.44 11.51 13.19
C GLY A 72 -7.15 10.72 12.98
N TYR A 73 -6.88 10.23 11.79
CA TYR A 73 -5.58 9.64 11.43
C TYR A 73 -4.70 10.62 10.67
N THR A 74 -3.40 10.51 10.90
CA THR A 74 -2.39 11.35 10.25
C THR A 74 -1.39 10.50 9.46
N MET A 75 -0.65 11.15 8.58
CA MET A 75 0.44 10.50 7.84
C MET A 75 1.51 9.90 8.77
N LEU A 76 1.66 10.42 10.00
CA LEU A 76 2.64 9.90 10.96
C LEU A 76 2.24 8.52 11.50
N GLN A 77 0.95 8.25 11.69
CA GLN A 77 0.48 6.92 12.08
C GLN A 77 0.69 5.89 10.96
N TRP A 78 0.40 6.27 9.70
CA TRP A 78 0.74 5.44 8.55
C TRP A 78 2.25 5.17 8.47
N LEU A 79 3.08 6.21 8.64
CA LEU A 79 4.54 6.08 8.64
C LEU A 79 5.03 5.15 9.76
N THR A 80 4.40 5.19 10.94
CA THR A 80 4.73 4.30 12.06
C THR A 80 4.46 2.84 11.71
N ILE A 81 3.33 2.54 11.07
CA ILE A 81 3.03 1.19 10.57
C ILE A 81 4.09 0.75 9.54
N LEU A 82 4.48 1.65 8.64
CA LEU A 82 5.49 1.37 7.63
C LEU A 82 6.86 1.06 8.28
N LEU A 83 7.26 1.83 9.32
CA LEU A 83 8.49 1.62 10.10
C LEU A 83 8.52 0.29 10.86
N GLU A 84 7.36 -0.28 11.21
CA GLU A 84 7.27 -1.61 11.83
C GLU A 84 7.47 -2.75 10.82
N ASN A 85 7.13 -2.54 9.56
CA ASN A 85 7.05 -3.62 8.58
C ASN A 85 8.15 -3.55 7.50
N ARG A 86 8.72 -2.37 7.26
CA ARG A 86 9.74 -2.13 6.24
C ARG A 86 11.08 -1.78 6.89
N GLU A 87 12.17 -2.09 6.21
CA GLU A 87 13.50 -1.70 6.65
C GLU A 87 13.79 -0.26 6.25
N PHE A 88 14.17 0.55 7.26
CA PHE A 88 14.67 1.91 7.09
C PHE A 88 16.09 1.99 7.59
N ASP A 89 16.93 2.77 6.90
CA ASP A 89 18.27 3.07 7.42
C ASP A 89 18.17 3.98 8.64
N THR A 90 18.52 3.44 9.79
CA THR A 90 18.56 4.13 11.09
C THR A 90 19.97 4.24 11.65
N SER A 91 21.00 4.15 10.82
CA SER A 91 22.40 4.26 11.21
C SER A 91 22.77 5.67 11.71
N ALA A 92 22.07 6.71 11.19
CA ALA A 92 22.24 8.07 11.67
C ALA A 92 21.53 8.27 13.03
N PRO A 93 22.17 8.91 14.04
CA PRO A 93 21.57 9.15 15.36
C PRO A 93 20.20 9.82 15.29
N LEU A 94 20.05 10.85 14.45
CA LEU A 94 18.78 11.55 14.27
C LEU A 94 17.67 10.64 13.74
N ALA A 95 18.00 9.73 12.81
CA ALA A 95 17.05 8.77 12.29
C ALA A 95 16.61 7.76 13.35
N ALA A 96 17.51 7.30 14.21
CA ALA A 96 17.20 6.43 15.33
C ALA A 96 16.25 7.10 16.33
N GLU A 97 16.55 8.35 16.74
CA GLU A 97 15.71 9.14 17.63
C GLU A 97 14.34 9.43 17.02
N ALA A 98 14.28 9.76 15.73
CA ALA A 98 13.03 9.99 15.02
C ALA A 98 12.15 8.73 15.00
N LYS A 99 12.74 7.55 14.76
CA LYS A 99 12.03 6.27 14.81
C LYS A 99 11.44 6.02 16.20
N GLU A 100 12.26 6.16 17.23
CA GLU A 100 11.82 5.98 18.62
C GLU A 100 10.67 6.93 18.97
N TYR A 101 10.80 8.21 18.63
CA TYR A 101 9.74 9.20 18.85
C TYR A 101 8.44 8.85 18.14
N LEU A 102 8.50 8.47 16.84
CA LEU A 102 7.33 8.10 16.07
C LEU A 102 6.65 6.84 16.63
N MET A 103 7.45 5.83 16.98
CA MET A 103 6.93 4.59 17.53
C MET A 103 6.26 4.80 18.89
N ASN A 104 6.80 5.68 19.75
CA ASN A 104 6.24 5.97 21.07
C ASN A 104 5.01 6.89 21.00
N THR A 105 4.95 7.80 20.01
CA THR A 105 3.94 8.87 19.96
C THR A 105 2.76 8.54 19.05
N PHE A 106 3.02 7.87 17.91
CA PHE A 106 2.05 7.64 16.84
C PHE A 106 1.75 6.16 16.58
N HIS A 107 2.21 5.28 17.46
CA HIS A 107 1.88 3.85 17.38
C HIS A 107 0.36 3.65 17.36
N LEU A 108 -0.07 2.69 16.53
CA LEU A 108 -1.47 2.34 16.34
C LEU A 108 -1.60 0.81 16.37
N ASP A 109 -2.60 0.29 17.09
CA ASP A 109 -2.94 -1.14 17.01
C ASP A 109 -3.67 -1.44 15.69
N TYR A 110 -2.89 -1.64 14.62
CA TYR A 110 -3.39 -2.03 13.32
C TYR A 110 -3.44 -3.56 13.12
N LYS A 111 -2.84 -4.33 14.03
CA LYS A 111 -2.72 -5.79 13.91
C LYS A 111 -4.02 -6.50 14.26
N SER A 112 -4.87 -5.85 15.08
CA SER A 112 -6.18 -6.35 15.47
C SER A 112 -7.28 -6.11 14.40
N ALA A 113 -7.01 -5.28 13.39
CA ALA A 113 -7.96 -5.01 12.31
C ALA A 113 -8.09 -6.20 11.35
N ASP A 114 -9.32 -6.48 10.90
CA ASP A 114 -9.59 -7.45 9.85
C ASP A 114 -9.19 -6.91 8.47
N ILE A 115 -9.40 -5.61 8.27
CA ILE A 115 -9.10 -4.91 7.03
C ILE A 115 -8.40 -3.59 7.36
N ILE A 116 -7.35 -3.28 6.61
CA ILE A 116 -6.70 -1.96 6.66
C ILE A 116 -6.86 -1.28 5.31
N ILE A 117 -7.28 0.00 5.33
CA ILE A 117 -7.33 0.87 4.15
C ILE A 117 -6.33 1.99 4.37
N GLY A 118 -5.39 2.19 3.44
CA GLY A 118 -4.37 3.21 3.61
C GLY A 118 -3.53 3.44 2.37
N TYR A 119 -2.53 4.29 2.50
CA TYR A 119 -1.62 4.62 1.41
C TYR A 119 -0.74 3.43 1.04
N ARG A 120 -0.33 3.39 -0.21
CA ARG A 120 0.68 2.47 -0.72
C ARG A 120 2.05 3.13 -0.65
N ALA A 121 3.06 2.38 -0.18
CA ALA A 121 4.46 2.76 -0.31
C ALA A 121 5.12 1.87 -1.38
N ASP A 122 4.94 2.21 -2.66
CA ASP A 122 5.79 1.63 -3.70
C ASP A 122 7.21 2.23 -3.63
N ASP A 123 8.12 1.72 -4.46
CA ASP A 123 9.53 2.10 -4.39
C ASP A 123 9.76 3.62 -4.51
N SER A 124 8.93 4.33 -5.30
CA SER A 124 9.03 5.78 -5.46
C SER A 124 8.59 6.54 -4.22
N TYR A 125 7.59 6.03 -3.50
CA TYR A 125 7.01 6.69 -2.32
C TYR A 125 7.62 6.25 -1.02
N PHE A 126 8.19 5.05 -1.01
CA PHE A 126 9.07 4.63 0.06
C PHE A 126 10.28 5.57 0.18
N SER A 127 10.79 6.09 -0.96
CA SER A 127 11.85 7.11 -0.94
C SER A 127 11.41 8.38 -0.23
N PHE A 128 10.18 8.89 -0.43
CA PHE A 128 9.68 10.07 0.29
C PHE A 128 9.54 9.83 1.79
N ALA A 129 9.12 8.63 2.21
CA ALA A 129 9.09 8.27 3.62
C ALA A 129 10.52 8.24 4.20
N SER A 130 11.48 7.66 3.47
CA SER A 130 12.89 7.65 3.85
C SER A 130 13.49 9.05 3.89
N ASP A 131 13.22 9.90 2.91
CA ASP A 131 13.68 11.30 2.86
C ASP A 131 13.14 12.12 4.03
N PHE A 132 11.87 11.93 4.38
CA PHE A 132 11.31 12.56 5.58
C PHE A 132 11.99 12.07 6.85
N PHE A 133 12.18 10.78 6.96
CA PHE A 133 12.79 10.13 8.10
C PHE A 133 14.25 10.57 8.32
N ASN A 134 14.98 10.78 7.22
CA ASN A 134 16.35 11.29 7.23
C ASN A 134 16.43 12.82 7.30
N GLY A 135 15.32 13.53 7.47
CA GLY A 135 15.27 14.98 7.57
C GLY A 135 15.51 15.73 6.25
N ALA A 136 15.53 15.03 5.11
CA ALA A 136 15.72 15.64 3.79
C ALA A 136 14.49 16.41 3.30
N ILE A 137 13.29 16.00 3.72
CA ILE A 137 12.04 16.73 3.44
C ILE A 137 11.23 16.96 4.72
N SER A 138 10.43 18.02 4.72
CA SER A 138 9.51 18.33 5.82
C SER A 138 8.27 17.44 5.80
N TYR A 139 7.56 17.36 6.94
CA TYR A 139 6.26 16.68 7.04
C TYR A 139 5.25 17.20 6.02
N ARG A 140 5.23 18.51 5.76
CA ARG A 140 4.35 19.10 4.75
C ARG A 140 4.67 18.61 3.34
N GLN A 141 5.95 18.48 3.01
CA GLN A 141 6.38 17.94 1.71
C GLN A 141 6.03 16.46 1.57
N LEU A 142 6.22 15.65 2.62
CA LEU A 142 5.77 14.25 2.64
C LEU A 142 4.25 14.17 2.37
N CYS A 143 3.43 14.91 3.14
CA CYS A 143 1.98 14.90 2.95
C CYS A 143 1.57 15.34 1.54
N ASN A 144 2.25 16.32 0.96
CA ASN A 144 1.98 16.78 -0.40
C ASN A 144 2.36 15.71 -1.43
N ALA A 145 3.53 15.09 -1.31
CA ALA A 145 3.97 14.01 -2.19
C ALA A 145 2.95 12.86 -2.19
N MET A 146 2.53 12.41 -1.01
CA MET A 146 1.55 11.32 -0.87
C MET A 146 0.17 11.64 -1.44
N ARG A 147 -0.25 12.91 -1.43
CA ARG A 147 -1.53 13.35 -2.02
C ARG A 147 -1.47 13.54 -3.54
N LEU A 148 -0.36 14.09 -4.03
CA LEU A 148 -0.19 14.43 -5.46
C LEU A 148 0.03 13.19 -6.33
N GLY A 149 0.61 12.16 -5.78
CA GLY A 149 1.04 10.98 -6.51
C GLY A 149 -0.05 10.08 -7.05
N LYS A 150 -1.33 10.33 -6.71
CA LYS A 150 -2.48 9.50 -7.16
C LYS A 150 -2.27 8.00 -6.98
N LEU A 151 -1.47 7.60 -5.97
CA LEU A 151 -1.06 6.22 -5.72
C LEU A 151 -2.20 5.25 -5.46
N GLY A 152 -3.37 5.80 -5.22
CA GLY A 152 -4.50 5.03 -4.81
C GLY A 152 -4.33 4.45 -3.40
N GLN A 153 -5.35 3.78 -2.98
CA GLN A 153 -5.43 3.16 -1.68
C GLN A 153 -5.20 1.66 -1.80
N GLN A 154 -4.46 1.12 -0.86
CA GLN A 154 -4.45 -0.32 -0.61
C GLN A 154 -5.61 -0.69 0.30
N PHE A 155 -6.20 -1.83 0.01
CA PHE A 155 -7.22 -2.50 0.77
C PHE A 155 -6.64 -3.86 1.19
N VAL A 156 -6.23 -3.98 2.45
CA VAL A 156 -5.42 -5.10 2.91
C VAL A 156 -6.21 -5.97 3.87
N LEU A 157 -6.47 -7.22 3.49
CA LEU A 157 -7.13 -8.19 4.35
C LEU A 157 -6.10 -8.82 5.29
N LYS A 158 -6.37 -8.77 6.59
CA LYS A 158 -5.43 -9.16 7.65
C LYS A 158 -5.87 -10.40 8.43
N SER A 159 -7.15 -10.75 8.45
CA SER A 159 -7.67 -11.85 9.25
C SER A 159 -8.28 -12.96 8.41
N LYS A 160 -8.40 -14.16 9.01
CA LYS A 160 -9.14 -15.28 8.39
C LYS A 160 -10.58 -14.90 8.11
N ALA A 161 -11.24 -14.16 9.03
CA ALA A 161 -12.61 -13.69 8.87
C ALA A 161 -12.77 -12.87 7.59
N ALA A 162 -11.85 -11.92 7.30
CA ALA A 162 -11.88 -11.14 6.08
C ALA A 162 -11.69 -12.00 4.81
N PHE A 163 -10.83 -13.02 4.87
CA PHE A 163 -10.64 -13.95 3.75
C PHE A 163 -11.87 -14.85 3.48
N GLU A 164 -12.63 -15.21 4.50
CA GLU A 164 -13.85 -16.00 4.39
C GLU A 164 -15.01 -15.21 3.74
N GLN A 165 -14.96 -13.88 3.78
CA GLN A 165 -15.93 -13.00 3.14
C GLN A 165 -15.62 -12.70 1.66
N LEU A 166 -14.54 -13.28 1.10
CA LEU A 166 -14.18 -13.08 -0.30
C LEU A 166 -14.95 -14.03 -1.23
N GLU A 167 -15.55 -13.45 -2.26
CA GLU A 167 -16.13 -14.15 -3.39
C GLU A 167 -15.37 -13.79 -4.68
N PHE A 168 -14.82 -14.75 -5.39
CA PHE A 168 -14.13 -14.52 -6.65
C PHE A 168 -15.15 -14.26 -7.78
N LEU A 169 -15.06 -13.11 -8.42
CA LEU A 169 -15.96 -12.69 -9.50
C LEU A 169 -15.39 -12.88 -10.92
N GLY A 170 -14.08 -13.12 -11.03
CA GLY A 170 -13.40 -13.22 -12.30
C GLY A 170 -12.10 -12.45 -12.32
N TYR A 171 -11.58 -12.16 -13.50
CA TYR A 171 -10.32 -11.44 -13.67
C TYR A 171 -10.32 -10.62 -14.95
N GLU A 172 -9.42 -9.65 -15.03
CA GLU A 172 -9.07 -8.91 -16.24
C GLU A 172 -7.59 -9.14 -16.54
N THR A 173 -7.27 -9.36 -17.81
CA THR A 173 -5.88 -9.49 -18.27
C THR A 173 -5.22 -8.11 -18.35
N ALA A 174 -3.93 -8.07 -18.02
CA ALA A 174 -3.10 -6.90 -18.15
C ALA A 174 -1.95 -7.21 -19.12
N ASP A 175 -1.87 -6.48 -20.22
CA ASP A 175 -0.84 -6.64 -21.22
C ASP A 175 0.40 -5.80 -20.82
N SER A 176 1.55 -6.47 -20.68
CA SER A 176 2.83 -5.83 -20.34
C SER A 176 3.25 -4.77 -21.37
N LYS A 177 2.90 -4.97 -22.65
CA LYS A 177 3.21 -4.01 -23.73
C LYS A 177 2.35 -2.75 -23.66
N ALA A 178 1.08 -2.86 -23.23
CA ALA A 178 0.17 -1.72 -23.15
C ALA A 178 0.52 -0.77 -21.99
N VAL A 179 1.08 -1.29 -20.89
CA VAL A 179 1.41 -0.51 -19.69
C VAL A 179 2.78 0.18 -19.81
N SER A 180 3.74 -0.41 -20.54
CA SER A 180 5.06 0.22 -20.74
C SER A 180 4.99 1.57 -21.46
N TYR A 181 3.93 1.85 -22.23
CA TYR A 181 3.72 3.15 -22.86
C TYR A 181 3.26 4.25 -21.90
N THR A 182 2.64 3.92 -20.77
CA THR A 182 2.17 4.91 -19.78
C THR A 182 3.25 5.31 -18.77
N HIS A 183 4.29 4.48 -18.58
CA HIS A 183 5.41 4.77 -17.69
C HIS A 183 6.61 5.44 -18.36
N LEU A 184 6.63 5.57 -19.70
CA LEU A 184 7.71 6.18 -20.46
C LEU A 184 7.60 7.71 -20.62
N THR A 185 6.65 8.38 -19.96
CA THR A 185 6.73 9.83 -19.82
C THR A 185 7.61 10.15 -18.62
N PRO A 186 8.90 10.50 -18.79
CA PRO A 186 9.70 10.99 -17.69
C PRO A 186 9.06 12.29 -17.21
N VAL A 187 8.49 12.27 -16.01
CA VAL A 187 8.20 13.53 -15.32
C VAL A 187 9.55 14.16 -15.05
N SER A 188 9.91 15.13 -15.87
CA SER A 188 11.15 15.88 -15.68
C SER A 188 11.04 16.69 -14.39
N TYR A 189 11.66 16.20 -13.32
CA TYR A 189 11.80 16.88 -12.03
C TYR A 189 12.77 18.07 -12.08
N THR A 190 12.72 18.92 -13.12
CA THR A 190 13.65 20.05 -13.27
C THR A 190 13.20 21.35 -12.59
N HIS A 191 12.11 21.38 -11.81
CA HIS A 191 11.62 22.64 -11.24
C HIS A 191 11.23 22.57 -9.74
N LEU A 192 12.02 21.91 -8.90
CA LEU A 192 11.87 22.03 -7.42
C LEU A 192 13.17 22.42 -6.75
N ARG A 193 13.99 23.26 -7.38
CA ARG A 193 15.06 24.02 -6.72
C ARG A 193 14.79 25.50 -6.91
N ALA A 194 14.02 26.07 -6.01
CA ALA A 194 14.03 27.48 -5.61
C ALA A 194 13.36 27.59 -4.23
#